data_122f9a909dadb6707dcdd05adc46482f
#
_entry.id   122f9a909dadb6707dcdd05adc46482f
#
_cell.length_a   1.000
_cell.length_b   1.000
_cell.length_c   1.000
_cell.angle_alpha   90.00
_cell.angle_beta   90.00
_cell.angle_gamma   90.00
#
_symmetry.space_group_name_H-M   'P 1'
#
loop_
_entity.id
_entity.type
_entity.pdbx_description
1 polymer ?
#
loop_
_entity_poly.entity_id
_entity_poly.type
_entity_poly.pdbx_seq_one_letter_code
_entity_poly.pdbx_strand_id
1 'polypeptide(L)'
;MFWRRFGGGEEGNVQSIFHAHWTFAAAPHSPIMQTQTHPLISPAVGTERQITSFHYGPRGGKKVYIQSSLHADELPGMLVATLLRRKIAALETAGKLRGEVVIVPVPNPIGLSQHVFGDHLGRFELGSMQNFNRNFYDLAALVLPRVEHRLTHDAQHNLVAVRAAMREALDEQKPRTELDSQRLALQKLSFDADIVLDLHCDSDAVMHLYTNPDLWPDVEPLSRYLDAQASLLALNSVGNPFDEIHSFCWSDLRNRFGDRFPIPNGAISVTIELRSERDVSYEFAEKDAQAIVEYLTERGVVDGTPAPLPPLAHPATPLAGTDPLVAPVSGVIVFRTPVGVMIEAGQAVADIVDPLTDRVVTLKSSVSGVLYARQIVRFATAGMEVARIAGATAIRTGSLLSA
;
A
#
# COMPACT_ATOMS: atom_id res chain seq x y z
N MET A 1 -37.89 -17.87 30.39
CA MET A 1 -38.85 -17.49 31.48
C MET A 1 -38.04 -16.91 32.61
N PHE A 2 -37.91 -15.59 32.64
CA PHE A 2 -37.73 -14.72 33.85
C PHE A 2 -37.53 -13.30 33.36
N TRP A 3 -38.68 -12.62 33.22
CA TRP A 3 -38.74 -11.15 33.18
C TRP A 3 -38.76 -10.65 34.59
N ARG A 4 -37.90 -9.71 34.94
CA ARG A 4 -38.15 -8.78 36.06
C ARG A 4 -38.11 -7.35 35.54
N ARG A 5 -39.27 -6.71 35.59
CA ARG A 5 -39.48 -5.25 35.54
C ARG A 5 -38.82 -4.59 36.76
N PHE A 6 -38.10 -3.50 36.50
CA PHE A 6 -38.01 -2.40 37.45
C PHE A 6 -38.39 -1.11 36.71
N GLY A 7 -39.34 -0.43 37.32
CA GLY A 7 -39.89 0.80 36.79
C GLY A 7 -39.19 2.05 37.27
N GLY A 8 -39.40 3.10 36.55
CA GLY A 8 -39.59 4.50 36.96
C GLY A 8 -38.38 5.26 37.45
N GLY A 9 -38.00 6.31 36.70
CA GLY A 9 -37.20 7.38 37.27
C GLY A 9 -36.45 8.22 36.26
N GLU A 10 -37.01 9.37 35.93
CA GLU A 10 -36.37 10.59 35.44
C GLU A 10 -35.82 10.61 34.01
N GLU A 11 -36.58 11.25 33.15
CA GLU A 11 -36.15 11.86 31.89
C GLU A 11 -35.11 12.96 32.18
N GLY A 12 -33.84 12.58 32.22
CA GLY A 12 -32.72 13.51 32.19
C GLY A 12 -32.40 13.87 30.76
N ASN A 13 -32.63 15.11 30.42
CA ASN A 13 -32.38 15.77 29.13
C ASN A 13 -30.91 15.58 28.65
N VAL A 14 -30.67 14.61 27.75
CA VAL A 14 -29.37 14.39 27.11
C VAL A 14 -29.40 15.00 25.69
N GLN A 15 -29.76 16.26 25.61
CA GLN A 15 -29.63 17.07 24.41
C GLN A 15 -28.75 18.28 24.66
N SER A 16 -27.43 18.15 24.74
CA SER A 16 -26.52 19.29 24.47
C SER A 16 -25.02 18.97 24.63
N ILE A 17 -24.45 17.94 23.98
CA ILE A 17 -22.98 17.81 23.95
C ILE A 17 -22.43 17.45 22.56
N PHE A 18 -23.18 17.53 21.47
CA PHE A 18 -22.59 17.33 20.14
C PHE A 18 -23.03 18.41 19.13
N HIS A 19 -22.66 19.66 19.40
CA HIS A 19 -22.67 20.71 18.37
C HIS A 19 -21.45 21.61 18.52
N ALA A 20 -20.25 21.07 18.31
CA ALA A 20 -19.15 21.89 17.85
C ALA A 20 -19.38 22.11 16.35
N HIS A 21 -20.10 23.18 16.02
CA HIS A 21 -20.17 23.68 14.65
C HIS A 21 -18.78 24.18 14.23
N TRP A 22 -18.02 23.33 13.56
CA TRP A 22 -16.91 23.79 12.74
C TRP A 22 -17.50 24.46 11.49
N THR A 23 -17.83 25.72 11.58
CA THR A 23 -18.11 26.57 10.42
C THR A 23 -16.77 26.83 9.71
N PHE A 24 -16.48 26.01 8.71
CA PHE A 24 -15.43 26.34 7.74
C PHE A 24 -15.94 27.53 6.91
N ALA A 25 -15.32 28.70 7.10
CA ALA A 25 -15.52 29.79 6.20
C ALA A 25 -15.08 29.33 4.78
N ALA A 26 -16.01 29.31 3.83
CA ALA A 26 -15.70 29.06 2.42
C ALA A 26 -14.81 30.19 1.91
N ALA A 27 -13.54 29.87 1.63
CA ALA A 27 -12.66 30.79 0.92
C ALA A 27 -13.18 30.97 -0.51
N PRO A 28 -13.23 32.21 -1.05
CA PRO A 28 -13.64 32.46 -2.42
C PRO A 28 -12.51 32.01 -3.37
N HIS A 29 -12.89 31.32 -4.42
CA HIS A 29 -12.12 30.64 -5.49
C HIS A 29 -11.74 29.20 -5.14
N SER A 30 -12.67 28.29 -5.47
CA SER A 30 -12.42 26.85 -5.45
C SER A 30 -11.26 26.53 -6.39
N PRO A 31 -10.22 25.87 -5.89
CA PRO A 31 -9.20 25.30 -6.73
C PRO A 31 -9.80 24.24 -7.68
N ILE A 32 -9.10 23.96 -8.74
CA ILE A 32 -9.53 23.12 -9.88
C ILE A 32 -9.60 21.63 -9.50
N MET A 33 -9.60 21.26 -8.22
CA MET A 33 -9.76 19.88 -7.76
C MET A 33 -10.98 19.24 -8.42
N GLN A 34 -10.75 18.18 -9.17
CA GLN A 34 -11.82 17.39 -9.78
C GLN A 34 -12.03 16.11 -8.97
N THR A 35 -13.27 15.89 -8.56
CA THR A 35 -13.70 14.59 -8.00
C THR A 35 -14.30 13.76 -9.12
N GLN A 36 -13.86 12.51 -9.23
CA GLN A 36 -14.43 11.54 -10.16
C GLN A 36 -14.90 10.30 -9.40
N THR A 37 -16.02 9.74 -9.86
CA THR A 37 -16.59 8.51 -9.33
C THR A 37 -16.52 7.41 -10.38
N HIS A 38 -16.13 6.22 -9.94
CA HIS A 38 -15.96 5.04 -10.78
C HIS A 38 -16.90 3.95 -10.26
N PRO A 39 -18.10 3.82 -10.83
CA PRO A 39 -19.07 2.82 -10.40
C PRO A 39 -18.50 1.41 -10.64
N LEU A 40 -18.73 0.52 -9.68
CA LEU A 40 -18.41 -0.90 -9.78
C LEU A 40 -19.61 -1.68 -10.33
N ILE A 41 -19.34 -2.89 -10.83
CA ILE A 41 -20.42 -3.81 -11.17
C ILE A 41 -21.21 -4.13 -9.90
N SER A 42 -22.52 -3.95 -9.95
CA SER A 42 -23.39 -4.27 -8.81
C SER A 42 -23.35 -5.78 -8.51
N PRO A 43 -23.04 -6.19 -7.27
CA PRO A 43 -23.00 -7.61 -6.90
C PRO A 43 -24.42 -8.19 -6.73
N ALA A 44 -25.42 -7.34 -6.43
CA ALA A 44 -26.81 -7.73 -6.23
C ALA A 44 -27.76 -6.57 -6.50
N VAL A 45 -28.99 -6.85 -6.85
CA VAL A 45 -30.04 -5.85 -7.09
C VAL A 45 -30.17 -4.95 -5.85
N GLY A 46 -30.11 -3.63 -6.06
CA GLY A 46 -30.21 -2.64 -4.99
C GLY A 46 -28.90 -2.35 -4.23
N THR A 47 -27.77 -2.94 -4.64
CA THR A 47 -26.46 -2.64 -4.07
C THR A 47 -25.61 -1.90 -5.10
N GLU A 48 -25.11 -0.73 -4.74
CA GLU A 48 -24.21 0.07 -5.58
C GLU A 48 -22.99 0.47 -4.77
N ARG A 49 -21.79 0.27 -5.34
CA ARG A 49 -20.52 0.75 -4.82
C ARG A 49 -19.75 1.48 -5.90
N GLN A 50 -18.91 2.40 -5.48
CA GLN A 50 -18.05 3.17 -6.37
C GLN A 50 -16.70 3.48 -5.70
N ILE A 51 -15.68 3.66 -6.52
CA ILE A 51 -14.41 4.25 -6.11
C ILE A 51 -14.50 5.76 -6.37
N THR A 52 -13.95 6.55 -5.46
CA THR A 52 -13.84 8.00 -5.63
C THR A 52 -12.38 8.40 -5.72
N SER A 53 -12.01 9.09 -6.80
CA SER A 53 -10.68 9.65 -7.00
C SER A 53 -10.73 11.18 -6.96
N PHE A 54 -9.65 11.77 -6.40
CA PHE A 54 -9.48 13.22 -6.28
C PHE A 54 -8.25 13.63 -7.08
N HIS A 55 -8.45 14.54 -8.02
CA HIS A 55 -7.43 14.98 -8.96
C HIS A 55 -7.05 16.43 -8.69
N TYR A 56 -5.77 16.69 -8.56
CA TYR A 56 -5.18 17.98 -8.27
C TYR A 56 -4.10 18.32 -9.28
N GLY A 57 -3.87 19.60 -9.52
CA GLY A 57 -2.79 20.11 -10.34
C GLY A 57 -2.99 19.97 -11.85
N PRO A 58 -2.02 20.49 -12.64
CA PRO A 58 -2.11 20.53 -14.09
C PRO A 58 -1.87 19.14 -14.71
N ARG A 59 -2.67 18.80 -15.72
CA ARG A 59 -2.44 17.62 -16.56
C ARG A 59 -1.35 17.90 -17.60
N GLY A 60 -0.68 16.84 -18.06
CA GLY A 60 0.37 16.90 -19.09
C GLY A 60 1.79 17.05 -18.56
N GLY A 61 1.96 17.21 -17.25
CA GLY A 61 3.22 17.04 -16.53
C GLY A 61 3.36 15.62 -15.98
N LYS A 62 4.23 15.44 -14.96
CA LYS A 62 4.30 14.19 -14.21
C LYS A 62 2.95 13.88 -13.56
N LYS A 63 2.57 12.61 -13.56
CA LYS A 63 1.38 12.11 -12.87
C LYS A 63 1.79 11.25 -11.68
N VAL A 64 1.23 11.58 -10.52
CA VAL A 64 1.35 10.80 -9.29
C VAL A 64 0.01 10.15 -8.98
N TYR A 65 0.01 8.86 -8.70
CA TYR A 65 -1.15 8.13 -8.22
C TYR A 65 -0.86 7.62 -6.81
N ILE A 66 -1.78 7.88 -5.88
CA ILE A 66 -1.69 7.46 -4.49
C ILE A 66 -3.01 6.81 -4.08
N GLN A 67 -2.95 5.57 -3.63
CA GLN A 67 -4.10 4.91 -3.00
C GLN A 67 -3.75 4.45 -1.59
N SER A 68 -4.76 4.10 -0.80
CA SER A 68 -4.56 3.63 0.56
C SER A 68 -5.53 2.52 0.91
N SER A 69 -5.08 1.55 1.72
CA SER A 69 -5.96 0.52 2.27
C SER A 69 -6.66 -0.30 1.19
N LEU A 70 -5.89 -0.81 0.23
CA LEU A 70 -6.39 -1.79 -0.73
C LEU A 70 -6.80 -3.08 -0.01
N HIS A 71 -6.06 -3.50 1.04
CA HIS A 71 -6.61 -4.31 2.11
C HIS A 71 -7.39 -3.37 3.05
N ALA A 72 -8.70 -3.50 3.08
CA ALA A 72 -9.58 -2.48 3.65
C ALA A 72 -9.56 -2.40 5.19
N ASP A 73 -9.00 -3.40 5.85
CA ASP A 73 -8.73 -3.44 7.30
C ASP A 73 -7.43 -2.71 7.71
N GLU A 74 -6.60 -2.29 6.76
CA GLU A 74 -5.37 -1.54 6.97
C GLU A 74 -5.63 -0.02 7.01
N LEU A 75 -6.22 0.48 8.11
CA LEU A 75 -6.79 1.82 8.22
C LEU A 75 -5.81 3.01 8.27
N PRO A 76 -4.54 2.90 8.75
CA PRO A 76 -3.62 4.03 8.81
C PRO A 76 -3.52 4.81 7.50
N GLY A 77 -3.47 4.11 6.36
CA GLY A 77 -3.38 4.71 5.03
C GLY A 77 -4.54 5.65 4.69
N MET A 78 -5.78 5.34 5.10
CA MET A 78 -6.93 6.22 4.85
C MET A 78 -6.79 7.57 5.55
N LEU A 79 -6.25 7.58 6.78
CA LEU A 79 -6.02 8.81 7.52
C LEU A 79 -4.89 9.63 6.88
N VAL A 80 -3.78 8.97 6.48
CA VAL A 80 -2.69 9.61 5.73
C VAL A 80 -3.21 10.24 4.45
N ALA A 81 -3.96 9.48 3.63
CA ALA A 81 -4.53 9.98 2.38
C ALA A 81 -5.49 11.17 2.61
N THR A 82 -6.24 11.16 3.71
CA THR A 82 -7.13 12.28 4.09
C THR A 82 -6.35 13.55 4.40
N LEU A 83 -5.26 13.47 5.18
CA LEU A 83 -4.42 14.62 5.51
C LEU A 83 -3.61 15.09 4.30
N LEU A 84 -3.08 14.14 3.52
CA LEU A 84 -2.37 14.43 2.28
C LEU A 84 -3.25 15.20 1.29
N ARG A 85 -4.51 14.83 1.12
CA ARG A 85 -5.46 15.57 0.28
C ARG A 85 -5.59 17.03 0.69
N ARG A 86 -5.62 17.32 2.01
CA ARG A 86 -5.68 18.70 2.52
C ARG A 86 -4.40 19.48 2.19
N LYS A 87 -3.23 18.85 2.35
CA LYS A 87 -1.93 19.45 2.01
C LYS A 87 -1.82 19.74 0.51
N ILE A 88 -2.19 18.76 -0.34
CA ILE A 88 -2.14 18.90 -1.80
C ILE A 88 -3.13 19.98 -2.28
N ALA A 89 -4.34 20.05 -1.71
CA ALA A 89 -5.30 21.14 -2.03
C ALA A 89 -4.76 22.52 -1.66
N ALA A 90 -4.07 22.65 -0.53
CA ALA A 90 -3.42 23.91 -0.14
C ALA A 90 -2.28 24.28 -1.10
N LEU A 91 -1.46 23.31 -1.53
CA LEU A 91 -0.41 23.50 -2.51
C LEU A 91 -0.95 23.88 -3.89
N GLU A 92 -2.06 23.27 -4.32
CA GLU A 92 -2.76 23.63 -5.55
C GLU A 92 -3.26 25.07 -5.49
N THR A 93 -3.94 25.45 -4.40
CA THR A 93 -4.41 26.83 -4.19
C THR A 93 -3.25 27.84 -4.21
N ALA A 94 -2.09 27.45 -3.72
CA ALA A 94 -0.88 28.27 -3.74
C ALA A 94 -0.15 28.27 -5.11
N GLY A 95 -0.67 27.55 -6.13
CA GLY A 95 -0.05 27.42 -7.45
C GLY A 95 1.27 26.65 -7.47
N LYS A 96 1.49 25.78 -6.48
CA LYS A 96 2.75 25.04 -6.29
C LYS A 96 2.76 23.65 -6.93
N LEU A 97 1.67 23.17 -7.52
CA LEU A 97 1.67 21.89 -8.23
C LEU A 97 2.20 22.05 -9.66
N ARG A 98 3.17 21.23 -10.04
CA ARG A 98 3.78 21.15 -11.37
C ARG A 98 3.34 19.94 -12.17
N GLY A 99 2.59 19.01 -11.55
CA GLY A 99 2.06 17.79 -12.13
C GLY A 99 0.70 17.42 -11.56
N GLU A 100 0.10 16.40 -12.14
CA GLU A 100 -1.17 15.84 -11.66
C GLU A 100 -0.93 14.93 -10.45
N VAL A 101 -1.71 15.12 -9.38
CA VAL A 101 -1.75 14.23 -8.22
C VAL A 101 -3.14 13.65 -8.09
N VAL A 102 -3.24 12.33 -8.22
CA VAL A 102 -4.50 11.56 -8.08
C VAL A 102 -4.46 10.81 -6.76
N ILE A 103 -5.44 11.04 -5.89
CA ILE A 103 -5.54 10.38 -4.59
C ILE A 103 -6.84 9.59 -4.52
N VAL A 104 -6.75 8.30 -4.16
CA VAL A 104 -7.86 7.37 -3.95
C VAL A 104 -7.85 6.89 -2.49
N PRO A 105 -8.55 7.59 -1.57
CA PRO A 105 -8.48 7.26 -0.14
C PRO A 105 -9.18 5.94 0.22
N VAL A 106 -10.14 5.50 -0.60
CA VAL A 106 -10.90 4.27 -0.40
C VAL A 106 -10.96 3.51 -1.73
N PRO A 107 -9.90 2.77 -2.10
CA PRO A 107 -9.86 1.97 -3.32
C PRO A 107 -10.72 0.70 -3.21
N ASN A 108 -11.02 0.24 -1.98
CA ASN A 108 -11.70 -1.03 -1.72
C ASN A 108 -12.98 -0.85 -0.87
N PRO A 109 -14.07 -0.34 -1.46
CA PRO A 109 -15.36 -0.24 -0.78
C PRO A 109 -16.01 -1.61 -0.52
N ILE A 110 -15.59 -2.67 -1.22
CA ILE A 110 -16.06 -4.04 -1.00
C ILE A 110 -15.54 -4.53 0.36
N GLY A 111 -14.22 -4.60 0.52
CA GLY A 111 -13.57 -5.05 1.75
C GLY A 111 -13.93 -4.19 2.95
N LEU A 112 -14.08 -2.87 2.77
CA LEU A 112 -14.44 -1.94 3.85
C LEU A 112 -15.82 -2.23 4.46
N SER A 113 -16.73 -2.89 3.72
CA SER A 113 -18.05 -3.28 4.21
C SER A 113 -18.11 -4.69 4.81
N GLN A 114 -17.00 -5.43 4.85
CA GLN A 114 -16.97 -6.81 5.33
C GLN A 114 -16.72 -6.90 6.84
N HIS A 115 -17.79 -6.86 7.61
CA HIS A 115 -17.76 -7.07 9.07
C HIS A 115 -18.45 -8.39 9.41
N VAL A 116 -17.74 -9.27 10.12
CA VAL A 116 -18.24 -10.58 10.55
C VAL A 116 -18.08 -10.68 12.08
N PHE A 117 -19.20 -10.75 12.79
CA PHE A 117 -19.23 -10.79 14.27
C PHE A 117 -18.46 -9.69 14.99
N GLY A 118 -18.35 -8.51 14.35
CA GLY A 118 -17.62 -7.38 14.91
C GLY A 118 -16.18 -7.25 14.41
N ASP A 119 -15.63 -8.27 13.80
CA ASP A 119 -14.30 -8.22 13.19
C ASP A 119 -14.38 -7.70 11.76
N HIS A 120 -13.48 -6.81 11.39
CA HIS A 120 -13.33 -6.29 10.04
C HIS A 120 -12.41 -7.22 9.24
N LEU A 121 -12.90 -7.79 8.13
CA LEU A 121 -12.18 -8.72 7.27
C LEU A 121 -11.92 -8.07 5.91
N GLY A 122 -10.92 -7.20 5.85
CA GLY A 122 -10.66 -6.36 4.68
C GLY A 122 -9.63 -6.90 3.69
N ARG A 123 -8.92 -8.00 4.01
CA ARG A 123 -7.81 -8.51 3.20
C ARG A 123 -8.28 -9.38 2.02
N PHE A 124 -9.33 -10.18 2.21
CA PHE A 124 -9.87 -11.09 1.21
C PHE A 124 -11.33 -10.74 0.89
N GLU A 125 -11.72 -10.88 -0.37
CA GLU A 125 -13.13 -10.81 -0.76
C GLU A 125 -13.83 -12.09 -0.31
N LEU A 126 -14.85 -11.97 0.56
CA LEU A 126 -15.47 -13.12 1.23
C LEU A 126 -16.24 -14.06 0.28
N GLY A 127 -16.74 -13.55 -0.84
CA GLY A 127 -17.49 -14.35 -1.80
C GLY A 127 -16.61 -15.29 -2.63
N SER A 128 -15.41 -14.86 -2.99
CA SER A 128 -14.47 -15.62 -3.82
C SER A 128 -13.22 -16.09 -3.09
N MET A 129 -12.99 -15.58 -1.87
CA MET A 129 -11.76 -15.79 -1.08
C MET A 129 -10.50 -15.30 -1.79
N GLN A 130 -10.63 -14.37 -2.73
CA GLN A 130 -9.49 -13.76 -3.39
C GLN A 130 -8.93 -12.61 -2.56
N ASN A 131 -7.60 -12.54 -2.47
CA ASN A 131 -6.91 -11.39 -1.89
C ASN A 131 -7.14 -10.16 -2.77
N PHE A 132 -7.51 -9.02 -2.16
CA PHE A 132 -7.78 -7.78 -2.89
C PHE A 132 -6.54 -7.24 -3.60
N ASN A 133 -5.33 -7.47 -3.05
CA ASN A 133 -4.07 -7.06 -3.65
C ASN A 133 -3.40 -8.20 -4.44
N ARG A 134 -4.17 -8.99 -5.19
CA ARG A 134 -3.67 -10.01 -6.12
C ARG A 134 -4.51 -10.02 -7.39
N ASN A 135 -4.00 -10.70 -8.40
CA ASN A 135 -4.70 -10.96 -9.67
C ASN A 135 -5.11 -9.69 -10.43
N PHE A 136 -4.33 -8.61 -10.33
CA PHE A 136 -4.45 -7.50 -11.25
C PHE A 136 -4.07 -7.95 -12.67
N TYR A 137 -4.57 -7.26 -13.70
CA TYR A 137 -4.22 -7.59 -15.07
C TYR A 137 -2.70 -7.41 -15.29
N ASP A 138 -2.06 -8.45 -15.79
CA ASP A 138 -0.64 -8.44 -16.11
C ASP A 138 -0.37 -7.50 -17.29
N LEU A 139 0.07 -6.28 -17.00
CA LEU A 139 0.36 -5.26 -18.01
C LEU A 139 1.49 -5.69 -18.94
N ALA A 140 2.50 -6.44 -18.45
CA ALA A 140 3.58 -6.92 -19.30
C ALA A 140 3.04 -7.87 -20.38
N ALA A 141 2.29 -8.90 -19.98
CA ALA A 141 1.68 -9.86 -20.89
C ALA A 141 0.72 -9.20 -21.88
N LEU A 142 -0.05 -8.21 -21.44
CA LEU A 142 -1.01 -7.49 -22.29
C LEU A 142 -0.34 -6.58 -23.33
N VAL A 143 0.77 -5.93 -22.94
CA VAL A 143 1.45 -4.92 -23.77
C VAL A 143 2.40 -5.55 -24.80
N LEU A 144 3.08 -6.63 -24.44
CA LEU A 144 4.08 -7.29 -25.28
C LEU A 144 3.64 -7.51 -26.74
N PRO A 145 2.48 -8.11 -27.04
CA PRO A 145 2.05 -8.36 -28.42
C PRO A 145 1.70 -7.09 -29.19
N ARG A 146 1.55 -5.94 -28.48
CA ARG A 146 1.11 -4.67 -29.06
C ARG A 146 2.25 -3.70 -29.35
N VAL A 147 3.37 -3.84 -28.64
CA VAL A 147 4.38 -2.76 -28.56
C VAL A 147 5.60 -2.96 -29.45
N GLU A 148 6.01 -4.19 -29.77
CA GLU A 148 7.28 -4.46 -30.46
C GLU A 148 7.45 -3.65 -31.75
N HIS A 149 6.43 -3.59 -32.59
CA HIS A 149 6.44 -2.85 -33.85
C HIS A 149 6.28 -1.33 -33.71
N ARG A 150 6.07 -0.83 -32.47
CA ARG A 150 5.94 0.61 -32.16
C ARG A 150 7.20 1.18 -31.52
N LEU A 151 8.15 0.32 -31.11
CA LEU A 151 9.38 0.76 -30.45
C LEU A 151 10.37 1.35 -31.43
N THR A 152 11.10 2.38 -31.01
CA THR A 152 12.12 3.10 -31.76
C THR A 152 13.38 3.29 -30.91
N HIS A 153 14.38 3.99 -31.46
CA HIS A 153 15.60 4.37 -30.72
C HIS A 153 15.41 5.64 -29.85
N ASP A 154 14.17 6.12 -29.68
CA ASP A 154 13.82 7.25 -28.82
C ASP A 154 13.11 6.73 -27.57
N ALA A 155 13.72 6.92 -26.38
CA ALA A 155 13.19 6.48 -25.10
C ALA A 155 11.86 7.15 -24.75
N GLN A 156 11.70 8.45 -25.08
CA GLN A 156 10.47 9.19 -24.80
C GLN A 156 9.32 8.73 -25.69
N HIS A 157 9.61 8.45 -26.96
CA HIS A 157 8.63 7.83 -27.86
C HIS A 157 8.20 6.46 -27.33
N ASN A 158 9.14 5.64 -26.86
CA ASN A 158 8.85 4.30 -26.33
C ASN A 158 8.01 4.36 -25.06
N LEU A 159 8.24 5.34 -24.17
CA LEU A 159 7.38 5.59 -23.00
C LEU A 159 5.92 5.82 -23.43
N VAL A 160 5.72 6.72 -24.40
CA VAL A 160 4.37 7.05 -24.90
C VAL A 160 3.73 5.84 -25.59
N ALA A 161 4.48 5.12 -26.42
CA ALA A 161 3.98 3.95 -27.14
C ALA A 161 3.55 2.82 -26.20
N VAL A 162 4.33 2.55 -25.15
CA VAL A 162 4.02 1.54 -24.13
C VAL A 162 2.77 1.94 -23.34
N ARG A 163 2.67 3.20 -22.88
CA ARG A 163 1.48 3.70 -22.16
C ARG A 163 0.23 3.67 -23.05
N ALA A 164 0.35 3.96 -24.33
CA ALA A 164 -0.76 3.83 -25.30
C ALA A 164 -1.22 2.37 -25.41
N ALA A 165 -0.27 1.43 -25.51
CA ALA A 165 -0.57 -0.01 -25.55
C ALA A 165 -1.23 -0.50 -24.24
N MET A 166 -0.80 0.00 -23.07
CA MET A 166 -1.46 -0.27 -21.77
C MET A 166 -2.90 0.19 -21.78
N ARG A 167 -3.16 1.42 -22.22
CA ARG A 167 -4.51 1.99 -22.33
C ARG A 167 -5.41 1.14 -23.19
N GLU A 168 -4.97 0.86 -24.43
CA GLU A 168 -5.69 0.01 -25.38
C GLU A 168 -6.03 -1.35 -24.75
N ALA A 169 -5.04 -1.99 -24.12
CA ALA A 169 -5.20 -3.28 -23.50
C ALA A 169 -6.19 -3.27 -22.33
N LEU A 170 -6.16 -2.24 -21.49
CA LEU A 170 -7.09 -2.09 -20.37
C LEU A 170 -8.51 -1.71 -20.83
N ASP A 171 -8.64 -0.99 -21.94
CA ASP A 171 -9.96 -0.61 -22.50
C ASP A 171 -10.68 -1.81 -23.13
N GLU A 172 -9.95 -2.81 -23.59
CA GLU A 172 -10.51 -4.07 -24.09
C GLU A 172 -11.02 -5.00 -22.96
N GLN A 173 -10.58 -4.79 -21.72
CA GLN A 173 -10.97 -5.66 -20.60
C GLN A 173 -12.45 -5.50 -20.25
N LYS A 174 -13.10 -6.63 -20.01
CA LYS A 174 -14.52 -6.69 -19.65
C LYS A 174 -14.65 -7.40 -18.30
N PRO A 175 -14.67 -6.64 -17.20
CA PRO A 175 -14.82 -7.21 -15.88
C PRO A 175 -16.18 -7.94 -15.76
N ARG A 176 -16.21 -9.02 -14.98
CA ARG A 176 -17.43 -9.85 -14.81
C ARG A 176 -17.98 -9.79 -13.40
N THR A 177 -17.15 -9.43 -12.43
CA THR A 177 -17.51 -9.35 -11.02
C THR A 177 -17.28 -7.94 -10.49
N GLU A 178 -17.81 -7.65 -9.30
CA GLU A 178 -17.55 -6.40 -8.61
C GLU A 178 -16.04 -6.23 -8.36
N LEU A 179 -15.36 -7.29 -7.88
CA LEU A 179 -13.92 -7.29 -7.63
C LEU A 179 -13.10 -7.06 -8.91
N ASP A 180 -13.45 -7.70 -10.04
CA ASP A 180 -12.77 -7.45 -11.32
C ASP A 180 -12.93 -5.99 -11.76
N SER A 181 -14.13 -5.42 -11.56
CA SER A 181 -14.40 -4.01 -11.93
C SER A 181 -13.61 -3.04 -11.04
N GLN A 182 -13.42 -3.37 -9.75
CA GLN A 182 -12.58 -2.61 -8.83
C GLN A 182 -11.12 -2.61 -9.31
N ARG A 183 -10.54 -3.79 -9.57
CA ARG A 183 -9.16 -3.94 -10.07
C ARG A 183 -8.95 -3.15 -11.37
N LEU A 184 -9.86 -3.29 -12.32
CA LEU A 184 -9.78 -2.58 -13.60
C LEU A 184 -9.87 -1.06 -13.43
N ALA A 185 -10.75 -0.57 -12.57
CA ALA A 185 -10.89 0.86 -12.30
C ALA A 185 -9.60 1.45 -11.69
N LEU A 186 -8.99 0.76 -10.72
CA LEU A 186 -7.73 1.19 -10.10
C LEU A 186 -6.58 1.18 -11.12
N GLN A 187 -6.45 0.13 -11.94
CA GLN A 187 -5.44 0.08 -12.99
C GLN A 187 -5.62 1.19 -14.04
N LYS A 188 -6.86 1.48 -14.46
CA LYS A 188 -7.15 2.58 -15.40
C LYS A 188 -6.81 3.95 -14.82
N LEU A 189 -6.86 4.12 -13.52
CA LEU A 189 -6.47 5.36 -12.85
C LEU A 189 -4.95 5.52 -12.74
N SER A 190 -4.20 4.43 -12.69
CA SER A 190 -2.78 4.40 -12.31
C SER A 190 -1.79 4.02 -13.40
N PHE A 191 -2.20 3.32 -14.48
CA PHE A 191 -1.30 2.70 -15.46
C PHE A 191 -0.31 3.67 -16.12
N ASP A 192 -0.67 4.94 -16.26
CA ASP A 192 0.12 6.00 -16.89
C ASP A 192 0.81 6.94 -15.88
N ALA A 193 0.75 6.62 -14.59
CA ALA A 193 1.41 7.40 -13.56
C ALA A 193 2.94 7.25 -13.62
N ASP A 194 3.65 8.35 -13.36
CA ASP A 194 5.11 8.37 -13.23
C ASP A 194 5.55 7.90 -11.83
N ILE A 195 4.67 8.10 -10.83
CA ILE A 195 4.88 7.67 -9.44
C ILE A 195 3.58 7.03 -8.95
N VAL A 196 3.70 5.81 -8.39
CA VAL A 196 2.59 5.05 -7.79
C VAL A 196 2.95 4.74 -6.34
N LEU A 197 2.18 5.25 -5.40
CA LEU A 197 2.34 5.00 -3.97
C LEU A 197 1.10 4.24 -3.47
N ASP A 198 1.32 3.01 -3.00
CA ASP A 198 0.28 2.15 -2.43
C ASP A 198 0.46 2.08 -0.91
N LEU A 199 -0.45 2.70 -0.17
CA LEU A 199 -0.35 2.85 1.28
C LEU A 199 -1.04 1.67 1.97
N HIS A 200 -0.24 0.83 2.58
CA HIS A 200 -0.61 -0.34 3.37
C HIS A 200 -0.19 -0.20 4.84
N CYS A 201 -0.39 -1.21 5.64
CA CYS A 201 0.28 -1.46 6.92
C CYS A 201 0.33 -2.97 7.19
N ASP A 202 1.25 -3.40 8.06
CA ASP A 202 1.33 -4.80 8.49
C ASP A 202 0.72 -4.95 9.90
N SER A 203 0.60 -6.17 10.40
CA SER A 203 -0.06 -6.51 11.67
C SER A 203 0.51 -5.75 12.87
N ASP A 204 1.81 -5.96 13.19
CA ASP A 204 2.58 -5.27 14.23
C ASP A 204 3.99 -5.07 13.66
N ALA A 205 4.28 -3.88 13.13
CA ALA A 205 5.47 -3.62 12.33
C ALA A 205 6.03 -2.22 12.52
N VAL A 206 7.24 -2.01 12.03
CA VAL A 206 7.82 -0.68 11.83
C VAL A 206 7.46 -0.17 10.43
N MET A 207 7.71 1.13 10.17
CA MET A 207 7.65 1.69 8.82
C MET A 207 8.61 0.92 7.92
N HIS A 208 8.11 0.37 6.82
CA HIS A 208 8.93 -0.33 5.83
C HIS A 208 8.36 -0.22 4.42
N LEU A 209 9.16 -0.54 3.41
CA LEU A 209 8.81 -0.38 2.00
C LEU A 209 9.09 -1.65 1.21
N TYR A 210 8.27 -1.85 0.16
CA TYR A 210 8.57 -2.81 -0.92
C TYR A 210 8.70 -2.06 -2.24
N THR A 211 9.74 -2.36 -3.01
CA THR A 211 9.90 -1.79 -4.36
C THR A 211 10.80 -2.67 -5.24
N ASN A 212 10.79 -2.37 -6.53
CA ASN A 212 11.67 -3.01 -7.50
C ASN A 212 13.13 -2.54 -7.30
N PRO A 213 14.14 -3.44 -7.35
CA PRO A 213 15.55 -3.08 -7.21
C PRO A 213 16.01 -1.98 -8.18
N ASP A 214 15.52 -1.97 -9.43
CA ASP A 214 15.86 -0.97 -10.43
C ASP A 214 15.37 0.44 -10.08
N LEU A 215 14.38 0.53 -9.18
CA LEU A 215 13.77 1.78 -8.75
C LEU A 215 14.36 2.31 -7.44
N TRP A 216 15.20 1.54 -6.77
CA TRP A 216 15.72 1.91 -5.45
C TRP A 216 16.39 3.30 -5.42
N PRO A 217 17.23 3.70 -6.40
CA PRO A 217 17.81 5.05 -6.39
C PRO A 217 16.78 6.18 -6.39
N ASP A 218 15.61 5.96 -7.01
CA ASP A 218 14.50 6.91 -7.04
C ASP A 218 13.62 6.84 -5.79
N VAL A 219 13.61 5.70 -5.07
CA VAL A 219 12.77 5.42 -3.90
C VAL A 219 13.52 5.69 -2.58
N GLU A 220 14.85 5.59 -2.54
CA GLU A 220 15.64 5.84 -1.33
C GLU A 220 15.27 7.16 -0.63
N PRO A 221 15.09 8.30 -1.34
CA PRO A 221 14.67 9.55 -0.69
C PRO A 221 13.33 9.40 0.04
N LEU A 222 12.36 8.69 -0.53
CA LEU A 222 11.07 8.43 0.13
C LEU A 222 11.26 7.62 1.41
N SER A 223 12.07 6.55 1.35
CA SER A 223 12.42 5.72 2.52
C SER A 223 13.01 6.56 3.65
N ARG A 224 13.87 7.52 3.32
CA ARG A 224 14.53 8.40 4.28
C ARG A 224 13.56 9.42 4.89
N TYR A 225 12.69 10.05 4.09
CA TYR A 225 11.67 10.98 4.60
C TYR A 225 10.65 10.27 5.51
N LEU A 226 10.27 9.05 5.18
CA LEU A 226 9.36 8.23 5.97
C LEU A 226 10.01 7.62 7.23
N ASP A 227 11.35 7.70 7.36
CA ASP A 227 12.09 7.02 8.42
C ASP A 227 11.87 5.50 8.41
N ALA A 228 11.89 4.91 7.21
CA ALA A 228 11.65 3.48 7.03
C ALA A 228 12.80 2.66 7.64
N GLN A 229 12.43 1.69 8.47
CA GLN A 229 13.38 0.83 9.20
C GLN A 229 13.77 -0.42 8.39
N ALA A 230 13.03 -0.73 7.34
CA ALA A 230 13.42 -1.73 6.34
C ALA A 230 12.94 -1.28 4.95
N SER A 231 13.75 -1.57 3.93
CA SER A 231 13.41 -1.37 2.52
C SER A 231 13.71 -2.66 1.78
N LEU A 232 12.65 -3.33 1.32
CA LEU A 232 12.70 -4.70 0.81
C LEU A 232 12.57 -4.68 -0.71
N LEU A 233 13.58 -5.23 -1.40
CA LEU A 233 13.68 -5.18 -2.85
C LEU A 233 13.26 -6.51 -3.47
N ALA A 234 12.27 -6.46 -4.36
CA ALA A 234 11.84 -7.60 -5.16
C ALA A 234 11.50 -7.17 -6.59
N LEU A 235 11.88 -7.98 -7.56
CA LEU A 235 11.49 -7.75 -8.95
C LEU A 235 10.06 -8.24 -9.21
N ASN A 236 9.73 -9.42 -8.68
CA ASN A 236 8.42 -10.07 -8.82
C ASN A 236 8.21 -11.03 -7.64
N SER A 237 7.16 -10.80 -6.85
CA SER A 237 6.79 -11.65 -5.71
C SER A 237 5.73 -12.70 -6.03
N VAL A 238 5.27 -12.74 -7.29
CA VAL A 238 4.20 -13.60 -7.82
C VAL A 238 2.79 -13.15 -7.41
N GLY A 239 1.81 -13.35 -8.28
CA GLY A 239 0.39 -13.08 -8.01
C GLY A 239 -0.10 -11.71 -8.46
N ASN A 240 0.72 -10.93 -9.18
CA ASN A 240 0.36 -9.63 -9.74
C ASN A 240 -0.24 -8.67 -8.70
N PRO A 241 0.48 -8.32 -7.61
CA PRO A 241 0.04 -7.28 -6.71
C PRO A 241 0.08 -5.90 -7.37
N PHE A 242 -0.65 -4.95 -6.83
CA PHE A 242 -0.90 -3.65 -7.46
C PHE A 242 0.38 -2.86 -7.76
N ASP A 243 1.31 -2.78 -6.84
CA ASP A 243 2.56 -2.05 -7.03
C ASP A 243 3.47 -2.71 -8.07
N GLU A 244 3.59 -4.03 -8.03
CA GLU A 244 4.48 -4.77 -8.92
C GLU A 244 4.03 -4.72 -10.39
N ILE A 245 2.72 -4.74 -10.69
CA ILE A 245 2.26 -4.66 -12.08
C ILE A 245 2.72 -3.38 -12.79
N HIS A 246 2.92 -2.28 -12.03
CA HIS A 246 3.38 -1.01 -12.58
C HIS A 246 4.90 -1.00 -12.83
N SER A 247 5.69 -1.59 -11.94
CA SER A 247 7.15 -1.64 -12.08
C SER A 247 7.62 -2.81 -12.93
N PHE A 248 7.05 -4.01 -12.76
CA PHE A 248 7.46 -5.22 -13.42
C PHE A 248 7.27 -5.15 -14.95
N CYS A 249 6.20 -4.52 -15.42
CA CYS A 249 5.96 -4.35 -16.86
C CYS A 249 7.16 -3.68 -17.56
N TRP A 250 7.72 -2.62 -16.98
CA TRP A 250 8.86 -1.91 -17.55
C TRP A 250 10.14 -2.73 -17.48
N SER A 251 10.36 -3.46 -16.40
CA SER A 251 11.52 -4.35 -16.26
C SER A 251 11.46 -5.52 -17.27
N ASP A 252 10.29 -6.13 -17.46
CA ASP A 252 10.12 -7.21 -18.44
C ASP A 252 10.31 -6.72 -19.88
N LEU A 253 9.79 -5.53 -20.21
CA LEU A 253 10.02 -4.91 -21.53
C LEU A 253 11.51 -4.58 -21.74
N ARG A 254 12.24 -4.09 -20.72
CA ARG A 254 13.70 -3.89 -20.82
C ARG A 254 14.44 -5.19 -21.05
N ASN A 255 14.08 -6.25 -20.34
CA ASN A 255 14.71 -7.56 -20.50
C ASN A 255 14.50 -8.12 -21.91
N ARG A 256 13.36 -7.85 -22.54
CA ARG A 256 13.05 -8.38 -23.90
C ARG A 256 13.57 -7.52 -25.04
N PHE A 257 13.57 -6.21 -24.87
CA PHE A 257 13.81 -5.26 -25.96
C PHE A 257 14.98 -4.31 -25.72
N GLY A 258 15.56 -4.27 -24.51
CA GLY A 258 16.55 -3.28 -24.10
C GLY A 258 17.83 -3.29 -24.94
N ASP A 259 18.22 -4.43 -25.48
CA ASP A 259 19.37 -4.53 -26.43
C ASP A 259 19.10 -3.84 -27.75
N ARG A 260 17.84 -3.66 -28.14
CA ARG A 260 17.42 -3.08 -29.42
C ARG A 260 16.84 -1.68 -29.28
N PHE A 261 16.13 -1.44 -28.20
CA PHE A 261 15.38 -0.20 -27.98
C PHE A 261 15.56 0.29 -26.54
N PRO A 262 15.74 1.61 -26.32
CA PRO A 262 15.81 2.16 -24.98
C PRO A 262 14.42 2.13 -24.32
N ILE A 263 14.25 1.30 -23.29
CA ILE A 263 13.02 1.21 -22.49
C ILE A 263 13.28 1.90 -21.13
N PRO A 264 12.65 3.05 -20.83
CA PRO A 264 12.84 3.75 -19.57
C PRO A 264 12.14 3.05 -18.39
N ASN A 265 12.45 3.48 -17.16
CA ASN A 265 11.58 3.23 -15.99
C ASN A 265 10.36 4.11 -16.14
N GLY A 266 9.27 3.57 -16.65
CA GLY A 266 8.07 4.36 -16.93
C GLY A 266 7.18 4.61 -15.71
N ALA A 267 7.44 3.96 -14.57
CA ALA A 267 6.77 4.22 -13.31
C ALA A 267 7.70 3.90 -12.13
N ILE A 268 7.75 4.78 -11.14
CA ILE A 268 8.29 4.51 -9.81
C ILE A 268 7.11 3.97 -8.99
N SER A 269 7.16 2.71 -8.58
CA SER A 269 6.07 2.09 -7.82
C SER A 269 6.57 1.54 -6.49
N VAL A 270 5.85 1.83 -5.42
CA VAL A 270 6.23 1.53 -4.03
C VAL A 270 5.01 1.12 -3.23
N THR A 271 5.10 0.01 -2.52
CA THR A 271 4.23 -0.29 -1.38
C THR A 271 4.84 0.31 -0.11
N ILE A 272 4.08 1.13 0.60
CA ILE A 272 4.47 1.79 1.85
C ILE A 272 3.68 1.14 2.98
N GLU A 273 4.37 0.43 3.84
CA GLU A 273 3.79 -0.20 5.03
C GLU A 273 3.89 0.76 6.23
N LEU A 274 2.77 1.40 6.52
CA LEU A 274 2.63 2.46 7.53
C LEU A 274 2.60 1.89 8.96
N ARG A 275 3.59 1.07 9.33
CA ARG A 275 3.71 0.43 10.65
C ARG A 275 2.59 -0.61 10.91
N SER A 276 1.99 -0.56 12.10
CA SER A 276 0.98 -1.50 12.58
C SER A 276 -0.45 -1.06 12.22
N GLU A 277 -1.35 -2.01 12.04
CA GLU A 277 -2.80 -1.79 11.90
C GLU A 277 -3.40 -0.89 12.99
N ARG A 278 -2.77 -0.84 14.18
CA ARG A 278 -3.21 -0.03 15.34
C ARG A 278 -2.65 1.38 15.34
N ASP A 279 -1.72 1.70 14.45
CA ASP A 279 -1.04 3.00 14.42
C ASP A 279 -1.86 4.08 13.72
N VAL A 280 -3.16 4.14 14.06
CA VAL A 280 -4.09 5.15 13.56
C VAL A 280 -4.06 6.36 14.50
N SER A 281 -3.23 7.35 14.18
CA SER A 281 -3.15 8.61 14.93
C SER A 281 -2.90 9.80 14.01
N TYR A 282 -3.35 10.98 14.43
CA TYR A 282 -3.06 12.21 13.69
C TYR A 282 -1.56 12.53 13.67
N GLU A 283 -0.82 12.20 14.72
CA GLU A 283 0.63 12.41 14.81
C GLU A 283 1.37 11.64 13.70
N PHE A 284 1.13 10.33 13.60
CA PHE A 284 1.72 9.52 12.55
C PHE A 284 1.27 9.94 11.16
N ALA A 285 -0.03 10.12 10.97
CA ALA A 285 -0.57 10.45 9.66
C ALA A 285 -0.12 11.83 9.16
N GLU A 286 0.08 12.81 10.04
CA GLU A 286 0.61 14.12 9.67
C GLU A 286 2.09 14.04 9.27
N LYS A 287 2.91 13.28 10.04
CA LYS A 287 4.32 13.03 9.73
C LYS A 287 4.45 12.33 8.37
N ASP A 288 3.67 11.28 8.13
CA ASP A 288 3.74 10.49 6.90
C ASP A 288 3.25 11.28 5.67
N ALA A 289 2.14 12.01 5.81
CA ALA A 289 1.65 12.88 4.76
C ALA A 289 2.66 13.98 4.41
N GLN A 290 3.37 14.56 5.41
CA GLN A 290 4.41 15.54 5.16
C GLN A 290 5.61 14.90 4.46
N ALA A 291 6.05 13.71 4.87
CA ALA A 291 7.14 12.98 4.23
C ALA A 291 6.86 12.69 2.75
N ILE A 292 5.62 12.35 2.41
CA ILE A 292 5.19 12.19 1.01
C ILE A 292 5.26 13.52 0.27
N VAL A 293 4.84 14.64 0.87
CA VAL A 293 4.94 15.97 0.24
C VAL A 293 6.41 16.34 -0.02
N GLU A 294 7.32 16.10 0.93
CA GLU A 294 8.75 16.34 0.76
C GLU A 294 9.32 15.52 -0.41
N TYR A 295 8.96 14.24 -0.49
CA TYR A 295 9.35 13.40 -1.61
C TYR A 295 8.81 13.91 -2.95
N LEU A 296 7.54 14.31 -3.02
CA LEU A 296 6.96 14.89 -4.25
C LEU A 296 7.62 16.22 -4.63
N THR A 297 8.10 16.99 -3.65
CA THR A 297 8.87 18.21 -3.87
C THR A 297 10.25 17.88 -4.46
N GLU A 298 10.95 16.89 -3.89
CA GLU A 298 12.24 16.41 -4.39
C GLU A 298 12.10 15.87 -5.83
N ARG A 299 10.97 15.17 -6.14
CA ARG A 299 10.68 14.66 -7.49
C ARG A 299 10.18 15.74 -8.47
N GLY A 300 10.06 17.00 -8.03
CA GLY A 300 9.66 18.14 -8.85
C GLY A 300 8.17 18.14 -9.26
N VAL A 301 7.33 17.43 -8.52
CA VAL A 301 5.87 17.47 -8.66
C VAL A 301 5.28 18.66 -7.90
N VAL A 302 5.87 18.98 -6.77
CA VAL A 302 5.56 20.15 -5.95
C VAL A 302 6.70 21.16 -6.10
N ASP A 303 6.36 22.43 -6.32
CA ASP A 303 7.31 23.53 -6.42
C ASP A 303 7.82 23.96 -5.04
N GLY A 304 9.11 24.00 -4.87
CA GLY A 304 9.75 24.39 -3.62
C GLY A 304 11.13 23.74 -3.43
N THR A 305 11.66 23.91 -2.24
CA THR A 305 12.89 23.23 -1.79
C THR A 305 12.46 22.18 -0.77
N PRO A 306 12.75 20.90 -1.00
CA PRO A 306 12.42 19.86 -0.03
C PRO A 306 13.24 20.06 1.26
N ALA A 307 12.75 19.52 2.36
CA ALA A 307 13.50 19.45 3.61
C ALA A 307 14.84 18.70 3.38
N PRO A 308 15.88 18.99 4.17
CA PRO A 308 17.12 18.22 4.12
C PRO A 308 16.84 16.72 4.27
N LEU A 309 17.43 15.93 3.37
CA LEU A 309 17.20 14.50 3.33
C LEU A 309 17.75 13.83 4.61
N PRO A 310 16.92 13.16 5.43
CA PRO A 310 17.36 12.50 6.66
C PRO A 310 18.39 11.37 6.37
N PRO A 311 19.16 10.91 7.37
CA PRO A 311 19.99 9.71 7.20
C PRO A 311 19.14 8.49 6.82
N LEU A 312 19.70 7.58 6.04
CA LEU A 312 19.08 6.26 5.82
C LEU A 312 19.24 5.43 7.10
N ALA A 313 18.12 4.91 7.64
CA ALA A 313 18.14 4.12 8.87
C ALA A 313 18.91 2.81 8.69
N HIS A 314 18.59 2.07 7.63
CA HIS A 314 19.24 0.80 7.29
C HIS A 314 19.36 0.66 5.76
N PRO A 315 20.42 -0.02 5.25
CA PRO A 315 20.52 -0.33 3.84
C PRO A 315 19.33 -1.16 3.36
N ALA A 316 18.92 -0.94 2.09
CA ALA A 316 17.91 -1.80 1.47
C ALA A 316 18.42 -3.25 1.35
N THR A 317 17.52 -4.20 1.53
CA THR A 317 17.82 -5.65 1.51
C THR A 317 16.94 -6.36 0.49
N PRO A 318 17.39 -7.49 -0.09
CA PRO A 318 16.51 -8.27 -0.95
C PRO A 318 15.35 -8.86 -0.14
N LEU A 319 14.13 -8.80 -0.65
CA LEU A 319 12.97 -9.47 -0.04
C LEU A 319 13.23 -10.98 0.15
N ALA A 320 13.97 -11.59 -0.78
CA ALA A 320 14.45 -12.98 -0.66
C ALA A 320 15.39 -13.22 0.52
N GLY A 321 15.92 -12.16 1.14
CA GLY A 321 16.75 -12.22 2.35
C GLY A 321 15.94 -12.22 3.64
N THR A 322 14.63 -11.96 3.56
CA THR A 322 13.75 -12.03 4.74
C THR A 322 13.72 -13.42 5.33
N ASP A 323 13.94 -13.54 6.63
CA ASP A 323 13.75 -14.75 7.43
C ASP A 323 12.36 -14.73 8.09
N PRO A 324 11.38 -15.50 7.55
CA PRO A 324 10.09 -15.67 8.21
C PRO A 324 10.22 -16.69 9.33
N LEU A 325 10.02 -16.29 10.57
CA LEU A 325 9.99 -17.22 11.70
C LEU A 325 8.63 -17.92 11.73
N VAL A 326 8.65 -19.22 11.50
CA VAL A 326 7.45 -20.07 11.45
C VAL A 326 7.30 -20.86 12.73
N ALA A 327 6.11 -20.90 13.31
CA ALA A 327 5.79 -21.67 14.49
C ALA A 327 5.80 -23.18 14.15
N PRO A 328 6.69 -24.00 14.74
CA PRO A 328 6.72 -25.46 14.48
C PRO A 328 5.64 -26.22 15.25
N VAL A 329 5.02 -25.60 16.24
CA VAL A 329 3.96 -26.14 17.10
C VAL A 329 2.92 -25.08 17.39
N SER A 330 1.73 -25.48 17.84
CA SER A 330 0.70 -24.55 18.31
C SER A 330 1.00 -24.10 19.74
N GLY A 331 0.61 -22.88 20.09
CA GLY A 331 0.76 -22.34 21.43
C GLY A 331 0.66 -20.83 21.53
N VAL A 332 0.81 -20.31 22.73
CA VAL A 332 0.82 -18.87 23.02
C VAL A 332 2.16 -18.28 22.57
N ILE A 333 2.10 -17.20 21.79
CA ILE A 333 3.28 -16.47 21.32
C ILE A 333 3.73 -15.48 22.40
N VAL A 334 4.98 -15.61 22.86
CA VAL A 334 5.61 -14.66 23.77
C VAL A 334 6.82 -14.03 23.06
N PHE A 335 6.66 -12.79 22.60
CA PHE A 335 7.77 -12.08 21.97
C PHE A 335 8.81 -11.64 23.01
N ARG A 336 10.07 -11.91 22.72
CA ARG A 336 11.24 -11.52 23.52
C ARG A 336 11.83 -10.19 23.07
N THR A 337 11.56 -9.79 21.82
CA THR A 337 12.14 -8.61 21.19
C THR A 337 11.06 -7.78 20.55
N PRO A 338 11.03 -6.45 20.75
CA PRO A 338 10.13 -5.56 20.04
C PRO A 338 10.51 -5.43 18.57
N VAL A 339 9.57 -4.99 17.70
CA VAL A 339 9.87 -4.61 16.32
C VAL A 339 10.80 -3.40 16.26
N GLY A 340 11.57 -3.27 15.18
CA GLY A 340 12.53 -2.20 14.98
C GLY A 340 13.93 -2.47 15.55
N VAL A 341 14.10 -3.56 16.28
CA VAL A 341 15.41 -3.93 16.87
C VAL A 341 16.22 -4.74 15.87
N MET A 342 17.53 -4.45 15.80
CA MET A 342 18.51 -5.27 15.08
C MET A 342 18.67 -6.61 15.80
N ILE A 343 18.47 -7.70 15.07
CA ILE A 343 18.59 -9.09 15.54
C ILE A 343 19.90 -9.67 15.00
N GLU A 344 20.59 -10.42 15.82
CA GLU A 344 21.74 -11.24 15.41
C GLU A 344 21.29 -12.65 15.02
N ALA A 345 21.98 -13.27 14.06
CA ALA A 345 21.75 -14.68 13.73
C ALA A 345 21.91 -15.59 14.97
N GLY A 346 20.94 -16.47 15.22
CA GLY A 346 20.84 -17.31 16.40
C GLY A 346 20.16 -16.66 17.61
N GLN A 347 19.84 -15.36 17.57
CA GLN A 347 19.13 -14.67 18.64
C GLN A 347 17.69 -15.14 18.74
N ALA A 348 17.21 -15.31 19.98
CA ALA A 348 15.81 -15.64 20.27
C ALA A 348 14.89 -14.42 20.04
N VAL A 349 13.82 -14.62 19.26
CA VAL A 349 12.84 -13.58 18.92
C VAL A 349 11.51 -13.79 19.63
N ALA A 350 11.04 -15.03 19.72
CA ALA A 350 9.80 -15.39 20.37
C ALA A 350 9.85 -16.80 20.96
N ASP A 351 8.99 -17.07 21.94
CA ASP A 351 8.68 -18.41 22.43
C ASP A 351 7.26 -18.79 22.02
N ILE A 352 7.06 -20.07 21.69
CA ILE A 352 5.75 -20.70 21.56
C ILE A 352 5.57 -21.59 22.77
N VAL A 353 4.58 -21.27 23.61
CA VAL A 353 4.29 -21.95 24.87
C VAL A 353 3.05 -22.81 24.71
N ASP A 354 3.18 -24.13 24.88
CA ASP A 354 2.05 -25.04 24.94
C ASP A 354 1.48 -25.06 26.37
N PRO A 355 0.24 -24.58 26.59
CA PRO A 355 -0.35 -24.46 27.93
C PRO A 355 -0.82 -25.79 28.52
N LEU A 356 -0.77 -26.89 27.76
CA LEU A 356 -1.19 -28.22 28.23
C LEU A 356 -0.01 -29.05 28.72
N THR A 357 1.18 -28.82 28.17
CA THR A 357 2.36 -29.64 28.43
C THR A 357 3.52 -28.87 29.05
N ASP A 358 3.36 -27.56 29.26
CA ASP A 358 4.41 -26.61 29.71
C ASP A 358 5.63 -26.58 28.77
N ARG A 359 5.52 -27.14 27.58
CA ARG A 359 6.59 -27.14 26.58
C ARG A 359 6.77 -25.74 26.01
N VAL A 360 8.03 -25.29 25.95
CA VAL A 360 8.42 -24.04 25.32
C VAL A 360 9.30 -24.32 24.11
N VAL A 361 8.95 -23.75 22.95
CA VAL A 361 9.77 -23.79 21.74
C VAL A 361 10.22 -22.37 21.42
N THR A 362 11.53 -22.12 21.49
CA THR A 362 12.10 -20.81 21.18
C THR A 362 12.37 -20.68 19.68
N LEU A 363 11.81 -19.65 19.05
CA LEU A 363 12.09 -19.25 17.67
C LEU A 363 13.30 -18.34 17.64
N LYS A 364 14.28 -18.69 16.81
CA LYS A 364 15.54 -17.94 16.64
C LYS A 364 15.67 -17.51 15.19
N SER A 365 16.21 -16.32 14.97
CA SER A 365 16.52 -15.86 13.61
C SER A 365 17.67 -16.64 13.01
N SER A 366 17.58 -16.98 11.74
CA SER A 366 18.68 -17.59 10.97
C SER A 366 19.62 -16.52 10.37
N VAL A 367 19.20 -15.26 10.34
CA VAL A 367 19.92 -14.12 9.76
C VAL A 367 20.11 -13.00 10.77
N SER A 368 21.10 -12.14 10.54
CA SER A 368 21.17 -10.83 11.20
C SER A 368 20.39 -9.80 10.37
N GLY A 369 19.60 -8.94 11.03
CA GLY A 369 18.77 -7.93 10.35
C GLY A 369 17.74 -7.29 11.28
N VAL A 370 16.97 -6.36 10.75
CA VAL A 370 15.91 -5.69 11.52
C VAL A 370 14.69 -6.60 11.65
N LEU A 371 14.18 -6.80 12.86
CA LEU A 371 12.87 -7.39 13.11
C LEU A 371 11.80 -6.35 12.70
N TYR A 372 11.34 -6.43 11.46
CA TYR A 372 10.49 -5.37 10.90
C TYR A 372 8.99 -5.60 11.07
N ALA A 373 8.56 -6.87 11.19
CA ALA A 373 7.15 -7.22 11.36
C ALA A 373 6.97 -8.48 12.21
N ARG A 374 5.84 -8.58 12.90
CA ARG A 374 5.42 -9.74 13.69
C ARG A 374 3.90 -9.80 13.79
N GLN A 375 3.38 -10.96 14.19
CA GLN A 375 1.95 -11.17 14.35
C GLN A 375 1.36 -10.36 15.51
N ILE A 376 0.20 -9.76 15.27
CA ILE A 376 -0.58 -9.09 16.30
C ILE A 376 -1.33 -10.09 17.18
N VAL A 377 -1.78 -11.21 16.61
CA VAL A 377 -2.44 -12.32 17.33
C VAL A 377 -1.40 -13.07 18.14
N ARG A 378 -1.68 -13.35 19.40
CA ARG A 378 -0.74 -13.98 20.34
C ARG A 378 -0.97 -15.49 20.53
N PHE A 379 -1.57 -16.13 19.56
CA PHE A 379 -1.71 -17.60 19.50
C PHE A 379 -1.31 -18.09 18.12
N ALA A 380 -0.35 -18.99 18.04
CA ALA A 380 0.10 -19.61 16.80
C ALA A 380 -0.52 -20.98 16.60
N THR A 381 -0.87 -21.27 15.36
CA THR A 381 -1.02 -22.64 14.87
C THR A 381 0.28 -23.12 14.25
N ALA A 382 0.53 -24.42 14.23
CA ALA A 382 1.71 -24.97 13.56
C ALA A 382 1.71 -24.59 12.07
N GLY A 383 2.85 -24.13 11.57
CA GLY A 383 3.01 -23.60 10.21
C GLY A 383 2.71 -22.11 10.04
N MET A 384 2.18 -21.42 11.07
CA MET A 384 1.92 -19.99 11.02
C MET A 384 3.22 -19.18 11.07
N GLU A 385 3.33 -18.17 10.22
CA GLU A 385 4.40 -17.19 10.30
C GLU A 385 4.19 -16.25 11.49
N VAL A 386 5.22 -16.06 12.31
CA VAL A 386 5.15 -15.32 13.58
C VAL A 386 5.83 -13.97 13.50
N ALA A 387 6.96 -13.88 12.78
CA ALA A 387 7.75 -12.67 12.67
C ALA A 387 8.63 -12.69 11.41
N ARG A 388 9.15 -11.52 11.00
CA ARG A 388 10.00 -11.34 9.83
C ARG A 388 11.22 -10.50 10.15
N ILE A 389 12.40 -10.98 9.76
CA ILE A 389 13.67 -10.29 9.91
C ILE A 389 14.24 -9.97 8.53
N ALA A 390 14.63 -8.72 8.29
CA ALA A 390 15.18 -8.24 7.03
C ALA A 390 16.68 -8.57 6.91
N GLY A 391 17.02 -9.77 6.41
CA GLY A 391 18.40 -10.20 6.20
C GLY A 391 19.05 -9.62 4.95
N ALA A 392 20.37 -9.40 4.98
CA ALA A 392 21.11 -8.72 3.93
C ALA A 392 21.33 -9.57 2.65
N THR A 393 21.24 -10.89 2.74
CA THR A 393 21.50 -11.84 1.64
C THR A 393 20.29 -12.70 1.37
N ALA A 394 20.03 -12.99 0.09
CA ALA A 394 18.94 -13.88 -0.31
C ALA A 394 19.15 -15.30 0.26
N ILE A 395 18.14 -15.80 0.95
CA ILE A 395 18.08 -17.15 1.55
C ILE A 395 16.86 -17.94 1.06
N ARG A 396 15.96 -17.32 0.30
CA ARG A 396 14.70 -17.90 -0.19
C ARG A 396 14.58 -17.74 -1.69
N THR A 397 13.79 -18.62 -2.30
CA THR A 397 13.38 -18.58 -3.72
C THR A 397 11.89 -18.89 -3.84
N GLY A 398 11.28 -18.61 -5.00
CA GLY A 398 9.86 -18.84 -5.26
C GLY A 398 8.97 -17.72 -4.72
N SER A 399 7.76 -18.03 -4.23
CA SER A 399 6.86 -17.04 -3.67
C SER A 399 7.45 -16.46 -2.38
N LEU A 400 7.63 -15.16 -2.35
CA LEU A 400 8.29 -14.45 -1.24
C LEU A 400 7.29 -13.82 -0.26
N LEU A 401 6.07 -13.56 -0.71
CA LEU A 401 4.97 -13.01 0.10
C LEU A 401 3.86 -14.05 0.26
N SER A 402 3.10 -13.94 1.35
CA SER A 402 1.90 -14.76 1.58
C SER A 402 0.82 -14.48 0.53
N ALA A 403 -0.03 -15.48 0.29
CA ALA A 403 -1.17 -15.38 -0.62
C ALA A 403 -2.17 -14.29 -0.19
#